data_dd1d38b40ca7dd1f531ecbc69f6b9673
#
_entry.id   dd1d38b40ca7dd1f531ecbc69f6b9673
#
_cell.length_a   1.000
_cell.length_b   1.000
_cell.length_c   1.000
_cell.angle_alpha   90.00
_cell.angle_beta   90.00
_cell.angle_gamma   90.00
#
_symmetry.space_group_name_H-M   'P 1'
#
loop_
_entity.id
_entity.type
_entity.pdbx_description
1 polymer ?
#
loop_
_entity_poly.entity_id
_entity_poly.type
_entity_poly.pdbx_seq_one_letter_code
_entity_poly.pdbx_strand_id
1 'polypeptide(L)'
;MSPEYYEALIDRCWRRSGNLLYRPNQRTDCCPHYSLRLDSNQFQPTRDQRQAVNRFNKYVIGEDYAKEAARLYPKSREQAKRRNTEFVLVERIHECEEASLKQPPKPAHSFTVTLESNDFTEEKYLVYEDYQRIVHLEKPSEISRESFKRFLCSSPLRHDIFVSPDGHERQLGSFRKQFPTLPLVSLSPY
;
A
#
# COMPACT_ATOMS: atom_id res chain seq x y z
N MET A 1 -6.22 18.71 -13.20
CA MET A 1 -4.91 19.15 -12.68
C MET A 1 -3.90 18.08 -13.03
N SER A 2 -2.70 18.46 -13.49
CA SER A 2 -1.66 17.46 -13.77
C SER A 2 -1.01 16.93 -12.47
N PRO A 3 -0.46 15.71 -12.49
CA PRO A 3 0.27 15.15 -11.36
C PRO A 3 1.45 16.02 -10.90
N GLU A 4 2.23 16.57 -11.82
CA GLU A 4 3.40 17.41 -11.51
C GLU A 4 2.99 18.73 -10.82
N TYR A 5 1.88 19.31 -11.27
CA TYR A 5 1.34 20.51 -10.61
C TYR A 5 0.88 20.19 -9.18
N TYR A 6 0.26 19.02 -8.98
CA TYR A 6 -0.14 18.57 -7.65
C TYR A 6 1.08 18.30 -6.74
N GLU A 7 2.13 17.67 -7.27
CA GLU A 7 3.39 17.49 -6.54
C GLU A 7 3.97 18.82 -6.07
N ALA A 8 4.01 19.83 -6.96
CA ALA A 8 4.45 21.18 -6.62
C ALA A 8 3.60 21.86 -5.54
N LEU A 9 2.32 21.53 -5.43
CA LEU A 9 1.44 21.99 -4.34
C LEU A 9 1.74 21.29 -3.03
N ILE A 10 1.92 19.95 -3.06
CA ILE A 10 2.28 19.16 -1.87
C ILE A 10 3.60 19.66 -1.26
N ASP A 11 4.60 19.93 -2.09
CA ASP A 11 5.89 20.49 -1.67
C ASP A 11 5.76 21.87 -0.99
N ARG A 12 4.68 22.57 -1.26
CA ARG A 12 4.32 23.84 -0.60
C ARG A 12 3.33 23.69 0.53
N CYS A 13 3.22 22.49 1.08
CA CYS A 13 2.34 22.15 2.22
C CYS A 13 0.84 22.23 1.91
N TRP A 14 0.44 22.21 0.65
CA TRP A 14 -0.97 22.02 0.31
C TRP A 14 -1.39 20.57 0.57
N ARG A 15 -2.66 20.39 0.85
CA ARG A 15 -3.29 19.09 1.07
C ARG A 15 -4.58 19.01 0.27
N ARG A 16 -5.09 17.80 0.12
CA ARG A 16 -6.30 17.53 -0.64
C ARG A 16 -7.29 16.69 0.18
N SER A 17 -8.56 17.03 0.06
CA SER A 17 -9.69 16.21 0.50
C SER A 17 -10.68 16.13 -0.64
N GLY A 18 -10.73 15.01 -1.36
CA GLY A 18 -11.47 14.90 -2.61
C GLY A 18 -10.99 15.95 -3.64
N ASN A 19 -11.91 16.77 -4.12
CA ASN A 19 -11.60 17.86 -5.06
C ASN A 19 -11.15 19.16 -4.38
N LEU A 20 -11.25 19.23 -3.05
CA LEU A 20 -10.87 20.42 -2.30
C LEU A 20 -9.37 20.42 -2.04
N LEU A 21 -8.69 21.50 -2.45
CA LEU A 21 -7.32 21.79 -2.07
C LEU A 21 -7.31 22.79 -0.93
N TYR A 22 -6.54 22.53 0.10
CA TYR A 22 -6.43 23.42 1.25
C TYR A 22 -4.99 23.48 1.77
N ARG A 23 -4.69 24.56 2.46
CA ARG A 23 -3.41 24.75 3.12
C ARG A 23 -3.66 25.29 4.53
N PRO A 24 -3.22 24.59 5.59
CA PRO A 24 -3.33 25.08 6.95
C PRO A 24 -2.60 26.41 7.12
N ASN A 25 -3.18 27.32 7.87
CA ASN A 25 -2.55 28.61 8.20
C ASN A 25 -1.72 28.48 9.48
N GLN A 26 -0.42 28.25 9.35
CA GLN A 26 0.50 28.04 10.44
C GLN A 26 0.56 29.20 11.45
N ARG A 27 0.08 30.40 11.07
CA ARG A 27 0.15 31.61 11.91
C ARG A 27 -1.06 31.80 12.81
N THR A 28 -2.22 31.35 12.35
CA THR A 28 -3.51 31.60 13.01
C THR A 28 -4.16 30.35 13.58
N ASP A 29 -3.73 29.16 13.14
CA ASP A 29 -4.26 27.92 13.67
C ASP A 29 -3.81 27.72 15.11
N CYS A 30 -4.69 27.15 15.94
CA CYS A 30 -4.41 26.88 17.36
C CYS A 30 -3.24 25.89 17.56
N CYS A 31 -2.97 25.05 16.56
CA CYS A 31 -1.87 24.07 16.56
C CYS A 31 -1.08 24.16 15.24
N PRO A 32 0.25 24.22 15.28
CA PRO A 32 1.06 24.22 14.06
C PRO A 32 0.99 22.87 13.35
N HIS A 33 0.60 22.88 12.08
CA HIS A 33 0.52 21.70 11.24
C HIS A 33 1.85 21.49 10.49
N TYR A 34 2.81 20.85 11.11
CA TYR A 34 4.07 20.52 10.46
C TYR A 34 3.89 19.45 9.41
N SER A 35 4.46 19.67 8.22
CA SER A 35 4.51 18.65 7.17
C SER A 35 5.72 17.74 7.41
N LEU A 36 5.46 16.44 7.54
CA LEU A 36 6.52 15.45 7.55
C LEU A 36 6.87 15.07 6.11
N ARG A 37 8.15 15.01 5.83
CA ARG A 37 8.68 14.56 4.53
C ARG A 37 9.70 13.45 4.74
N LEU A 38 9.53 12.38 4.00
CA LEU A 38 10.51 11.29 3.92
C LEU A 38 11.17 11.30 2.55
N ASP A 39 12.48 11.36 2.50
CA ASP A 39 13.23 11.10 1.27
C ASP A 39 13.29 9.58 1.05
N SER A 40 12.54 9.11 0.07
CA SER A 40 12.46 7.68 -0.26
C SER A 40 13.81 7.08 -0.70
N ASN A 41 14.71 7.89 -1.28
CA ASN A 41 16.04 7.44 -1.71
C ASN A 41 16.97 7.18 -0.52
N GLN A 42 16.71 7.85 0.61
CA GLN A 42 17.50 7.68 1.84
C GLN A 42 16.80 6.78 2.87
N PHE A 43 15.62 6.31 2.57
CA PHE A 43 14.87 5.47 3.49
C PHE A 43 15.54 4.12 3.72
N GLN A 44 15.79 3.82 4.98
CA GLN A 44 16.25 2.51 5.41
C GLN A 44 15.27 1.94 6.44
N PRO A 45 14.71 0.75 6.21
CA PRO A 45 13.75 0.18 7.14
C PRO A 45 14.41 -0.19 8.47
N THR A 46 13.76 0.15 9.57
CA THR A 46 14.18 -0.26 10.91
C THR A 46 14.11 -1.78 11.09
N ARG A 47 14.69 -2.29 12.17
CA ARG A 47 14.60 -3.72 12.52
C ARG A 47 13.15 -4.19 12.60
N ASP A 48 12.28 -3.41 13.26
CA ASP A 48 10.88 -3.79 13.48
C ASP A 48 10.08 -3.79 12.17
N GLN A 49 10.33 -2.81 11.30
CA GLN A 49 9.73 -2.78 9.97
C GLN A 49 10.14 -4.00 9.13
N ARG A 50 11.44 -4.36 9.14
CA ARG A 50 11.93 -5.57 8.47
C ARG A 50 11.29 -6.84 9.03
N GLN A 51 11.16 -6.92 10.35
CA GLN A 51 10.50 -8.06 10.99
C GLN A 51 9.02 -8.15 10.65
N ALA A 52 8.31 -7.01 10.57
CA ALA A 52 6.90 -6.99 10.17
C ALA A 52 6.71 -7.54 8.75
N VAL A 53 7.52 -7.07 7.79
CA VAL A 53 7.49 -7.60 6.41
C VAL A 53 7.80 -9.10 6.36
N ASN A 54 8.83 -9.53 7.07
CA ASN A 54 9.20 -10.95 7.09
C ASN A 54 8.11 -11.84 7.71
N ARG A 55 7.45 -11.38 8.79
CA ARG A 55 6.33 -12.12 9.40
C ARG A 55 5.13 -12.21 8.46
N PHE A 56 4.81 -11.12 7.78
CA PHE A 56 3.73 -11.12 6.80
C PHE A 56 4.02 -12.10 5.66
N ASN A 57 5.22 -12.03 5.06
CA ASN A 57 5.63 -12.95 4.01
C ASN A 57 5.56 -14.42 4.48
N LYS A 58 6.07 -14.71 5.69
CA LYS A 58 6.01 -16.06 6.25
C LYS A 58 4.58 -16.55 6.42
N TYR A 59 3.66 -15.67 6.85
CA TYR A 59 2.24 -16.00 7.00
C TYR A 59 1.60 -16.32 5.64
N VAL A 60 1.79 -15.46 4.65
CA VAL A 60 1.18 -15.65 3.32
C VAL A 60 1.74 -16.88 2.61
N ILE A 61 3.05 -17.02 2.60
CA ILE A 61 3.75 -18.11 1.89
C ILE A 61 3.49 -19.47 2.56
N GLY A 62 3.57 -19.51 3.88
CA GLY A 62 3.47 -20.75 4.67
C GLY A 62 4.77 -21.57 4.71
N GLU A 63 4.87 -22.41 5.73
CA GLU A 63 6.09 -23.23 5.96
C GLU A 63 6.22 -24.37 4.95
N ASP A 64 5.10 -24.98 4.57
CA ASP A 64 5.11 -26.12 3.64
C ASP A 64 5.52 -25.68 2.24
N TYR A 65 4.98 -24.55 1.77
CA TYR A 65 5.48 -23.94 0.52
C TYR A 65 6.98 -23.67 0.62
N ALA A 66 7.44 -23.04 1.69
CA ALA A 66 8.84 -22.65 1.82
C ALA A 66 9.79 -23.86 1.76
N LYS A 67 9.42 -24.99 2.41
CA LYS A 67 10.18 -26.25 2.39
C LYS A 67 10.20 -26.86 0.99
N GLU A 68 9.04 -26.98 0.36
CA GLU A 68 8.91 -27.62 -0.93
C GLU A 68 9.53 -26.77 -2.06
N ALA A 69 9.34 -25.46 -2.04
CA ALA A 69 9.97 -24.54 -2.98
C ALA A 69 11.51 -24.51 -2.83
N ALA A 70 12.02 -24.66 -1.61
CA ALA A 70 13.47 -24.78 -1.41
C ALA A 70 14.03 -26.07 -2.00
N ARG A 71 13.24 -27.17 -1.99
CA ARG A 71 13.60 -28.47 -2.59
C ARG A 71 13.56 -28.40 -4.10
N LEU A 72 12.49 -27.83 -4.68
CA LEU A 72 12.27 -27.77 -6.15
C LEU A 72 13.11 -26.70 -6.84
N TYR A 73 13.35 -25.58 -6.13
CA TYR A 73 14.03 -24.40 -6.68
C TYR A 73 15.15 -23.94 -5.74
N PRO A 74 16.20 -24.75 -5.56
CA PRO A 74 17.29 -24.41 -4.65
C PRO A 74 17.96 -23.09 -5.06
N LYS A 75 18.17 -22.22 -4.10
CA LYS A 75 18.91 -20.97 -4.31
C LYS A 75 20.40 -21.25 -4.44
N SER A 76 21.08 -20.48 -5.30
CA SER A 76 22.53 -20.52 -5.33
C SER A 76 23.12 -20.04 -4.00
N ARG A 77 24.37 -20.42 -3.71
CA ARG A 77 25.08 -19.98 -2.50
C ARG A 77 25.15 -18.45 -2.40
N GLU A 78 25.32 -17.77 -3.53
CA GLU A 78 25.37 -16.31 -3.60
C GLU A 78 24.00 -15.68 -3.32
N GLN A 79 22.93 -16.20 -3.90
CA GLN A 79 21.57 -15.74 -3.62
C GLN A 79 21.18 -15.94 -2.15
N ALA A 80 21.55 -17.07 -1.56
CA ALA A 80 21.30 -17.33 -0.14
C ALA A 80 22.11 -16.38 0.75
N LYS A 81 23.39 -16.12 0.42
CA LYS A 81 24.23 -15.17 1.13
C LYS A 81 23.65 -13.76 1.04
N ARG A 82 23.35 -13.27 -0.18
CA ARG A 82 22.75 -11.94 -0.40
C ARG A 82 21.45 -11.77 0.41
N ARG A 83 20.56 -12.75 0.37
CA ARG A 83 19.30 -12.70 1.14
C ARG A 83 19.51 -12.54 2.64
N ASN A 84 20.57 -13.13 3.19
CA ASN A 84 20.85 -13.08 4.63
C ASN A 84 21.59 -11.80 5.05
N THR A 85 22.41 -11.23 4.16
CA THR A 85 23.25 -10.05 4.44
C THR A 85 22.59 -8.74 4.03
N GLU A 86 21.73 -8.76 3.00
CA GLU A 86 21.09 -7.58 2.44
C GLU A 86 19.56 -7.65 2.64
N PHE A 87 18.98 -6.53 3.07
CA PHE A 87 17.53 -6.37 3.11
C PHE A 87 17.11 -5.37 2.03
N VAL A 88 16.79 -5.89 0.84
CA VAL A 88 16.23 -5.07 -0.24
C VAL A 88 14.72 -4.96 -0.04
N LEU A 89 14.26 -3.79 0.43
CA LEU A 89 12.87 -3.57 0.82
C LEU A 89 11.90 -3.90 -0.32
N VAL A 90 12.16 -3.40 -1.53
CA VAL A 90 11.29 -3.62 -2.69
C VAL A 90 11.12 -5.11 -3.00
N GLU A 91 12.21 -5.87 -3.03
CA GLU A 91 12.15 -7.33 -3.24
C GLU A 91 11.35 -8.02 -2.12
N ARG A 92 11.45 -7.52 -0.88
CA ARG A 92 10.79 -8.14 0.28
C ARG A 92 9.29 -7.88 0.35
N ILE A 93 8.85 -6.67 0.01
CA ILE A 93 7.41 -6.36 0.05
C ILE A 93 6.62 -7.09 -1.06
N HIS A 94 7.27 -7.44 -2.16
CA HIS A 94 6.65 -8.19 -3.27
C HIS A 94 6.92 -9.69 -3.21
N GLU A 95 7.68 -10.18 -2.22
CA GLU A 95 8.11 -11.59 -2.16
C GLU A 95 6.97 -12.59 -2.06
N CYS A 96 5.88 -12.22 -1.39
CA CYS A 96 4.73 -13.10 -1.17
C CYS A 96 3.60 -12.90 -2.20
N GLU A 97 3.75 -11.99 -3.16
CA GLU A 97 2.78 -11.82 -4.24
C GLU A 97 2.77 -13.05 -5.16
N GLU A 98 1.58 -13.46 -5.58
CA GLU A 98 1.41 -14.66 -6.40
C GLU A 98 2.27 -14.63 -7.67
N ALA A 99 2.41 -13.46 -8.29
CA ALA A 99 3.26 -13.25 -9.48
C ALA A 99 4.76 -13.46 -9.19
N SER A 100 5.20 -13.34 -7.94
CA SER A 100 6.60 -13.51 -7.51
C SER A 100 6.90 -14.93 -7.05
N LEU A 101 5.87 -15.74 -6.81
CA LEU A 101 6.02 -17.11 -6.30
C LEU A 101 6.18 -18.12 -7.43
N LYS A 102 7.06 -19.08 -7.23
CA LYS A 102 7.24 -20.21 -8.16
C LYS A 102 6.19 -21.28 -7.90
N GLN A 103 5.62 -21.84 -8.97
CA GLN A 103 4.63 -22.89 -8.89
C GLN A 103 5.08 -24.11 -9.69
N PRO A 104 4.77 -25.36 -9.24
CA PRO A 104 4.33 -25.69 -7.89
C PRO A 104 5.43 -25.41 -6.86
N PRO A 105 5.21 -25.37 -5.55
CA PRO A 105 3.99 -25.64 -4.80
C PRO A 105 3.05 -24.44 -4.69
N LYS A 106 1.90 -24.62 -3.98
CA LYS A 106 0.97 -23.52 -3.71
C LYS A 106 1.25 -22.89 -2.35
N PRO A 107 1.19 -21.56 -2.22
CA PRO A 107 1.32 -20.88 -0.93
C PRO A 107 0.13 -21.18 -0.01
N ALA A 108 0.29 -20.93 1.28
CA ALA A 108 -0.78 -21.09 2.26
C ALA A 108 -1.95 -20.14 2.01
N HIS A 109 -1.66 -18.93 1.54
CA HIS A 109 -2.66 -17.93 1.18
C HIS A 109 -2.32 -17.31 -0.17
N SER A 110 -3.34 -17.02 -0.98
CA SER A 110 -3.18 -16.24 -2.21
C SER A 110 -3.08 -14.75 -1.86
N PHE A 111 -2.08 -14.07 -2.39
CA PHE A 111 -1.91 -12.63 -2.22
C PHE A 111 -1.54 -11.98 -3.55
N THR A 112 -2.44 -11.13 -4.03
CA THR A 112 -2.26 -10.36 -5.26
C THR A 112 -2.40 -8.87 -4.95
N VAL A 113 -1.70 -8.03 -5.70
CA VAL A 113 -1.81 -6.58 -5.63
C VAL A 113 -2.17 -6.05 -6.99
N THR A 114 -3.31 -5.39 -7.10
CA THR A 114 -3.79 -4.79 -8.34
C THR A 114 -3.88 -3.27 -8.20
N LEU A 115 -3.61 -2.57 -9.29
CA LEU A 115 -3.86 -1.15 -9.39
C LEU A 115 -5.22 -0.95 -10.06
N GLU A 116 -6.12 -0.27 -9.36
CA GLU A 116 -7.48 -0.02 -9.84
C GLU A 116 -7.76 1.47 -9.90
N SER A 117 -8.81 1.81 -10.68
CA SER A 117 -9.34 3.17 -10.68
C SER A 117 -9.85 3.57 -9.28
N ASN A 118 -9.93 4.87 -9.04
CA ASN A 118 -10.50 5.41 -7.80
C ASN A 118 -12.04 5.42 -7.78
N ASP A 119 -12.70 4.72 -8.69
CA ASP A 119 -14.15 4.63 -8.75
C ASP A 119 -14.73 3.97 -7.50
N PHE A 120 -15.95 4.39 -7.18
CA PHE A 120 -16.69 3.80 -6.07
C PHE A 120 -17.09 2.36 -6.39
N THR A 121 -16.80 1.47 -5.45
CA THR A 121 -17.40 0.13 -5.37
C THR A 121 -17.88 -0.13 -3.96
N GLU A 122 -18.92 -0.95 -3.80
CA GLU A 122 -19.45 -1.30 -2.47
C GLU A 122 -18.39 -2.06 -1.65
N GLU A 123 -17.61 -2.90 -2.29
CA GLU A 123 -16.50 -3.63 -1.65
C GLU A 123 -15.49 -2.67 -1.00
N LYS A 124 -15.05 -1.64 -1.76
CA LYS A 124 -14.14 -0.61 -1.23
C LYS A 124 -14.76 0.18 -0.07
N TYR A 125 -16.08 0.44 -0.17
CA TYR A 125 -16.80 1.14 0.89
C TYR A 125 -16.88 0.30 2.18
N LEU A 126 -17.16 -0.99 2.09
CA LEU A 126 -17.22 -1.87 3.27
C LEU A 126 -15.88 -1.93 4.01
N VAL A 127 -14.77 -2.01 3.28
CA VAL A 127 -13.42 -1.95 3.89
C VAL A 127 -13.18 -0.61 4.58
N TYR A 128 -13.61 0.50 3.96
CA TYR A 128 -13.52 1.83 4.57
C TYR A 128 -14.37 1.95 5.83
N GLU A 129 -15.63 1.45 5.79
CA GLU A 129 -16.55 1.47 6.92
C GLU A 129 -15.99 0.70 8.12
N ASP A 130 -15.46 -0.51 7.89
CA ASP A 130 -14.82 -1.31 8.92
C ASP A 130 -13.59 -0.61 9.50
N TYR A 131 -12.78 0.02 8.66
CA TYR A 131 -11.61 0.77 9.11
C TYR A 131 -12.00 1.97 9.98
N GLN A 132 -12.98 2.77 9.56
CA GLN A 132 -13.46 3.91 10.36
C GLN A 132 -14.04 3.45 11.70
N ARG A 133 -14.80 2.37 11.71
CA ARG A 133 -15.42 1.81 12.92
C ARG A 133 -14.39 1.21 13.88
N ILE A 134 -13.46 0.40 13.38
CA ILE A 134 -12.53 -0.39 14.22
C ILE A 134 -11.32 0.44 14.64
N VAL A 135 -10.74 1.22 13.71
CA VAL A 135 -9.49 1.95 13.96
C VAL A 135 -9.75 3.35 14.49
N HIS A 136 -10.70 4.07 13.89
CA HIS A 136 -11.03 5.44 14.30
C HIS A 136 -12.13 5.51 15.34
N LEU A 137 -12.82 4.40 15.62
CA LEU A 137 -13.93 4.32 16.60
C LEU A 137 -15.10 5.27 16.26
N GLU A 138 -15.28 5.57 14.98
CA GLU A 138 -16.37 6.42 14.50
C GLU A 138 -17.71 5.71 14.64
N LYS A 139 -18.75 6.48 14.91
CA LYS A 139 -20.12 5.93 15.01
C LYS A 139 -20.66 5.63 13.60
N PRO A 140 -21.47 4.58 13.43
CA PRO A 140 -22.06 4.25 12.14
C PRO A 140 -22.85 5.40 11.49
N SER A 141 -23.43 6.31 12.29
CA SER A 141 -24.16 7.49 11.80
C SER A 141 -23.24 8.57 11.19
N GLU A 142 -21.94 8.51 11.44
CA GLU A 142 -20.95 9.46 10.95
C GLU A 142 -20.26 8.96 9.67
N ILE A 143 -20.43 7.67 9.36
CA ILE A 143 -19.83 7.01 8.20
C ILE A 143 -20.89 6.92 7.09
N SER A 144 -20.60 7.51 5.92
CA SER A 144 -21.53 7.46 4.79
C SER A 144 -20.83 7.19 3.45
N ARG A 145 -21.58 6.62 2.51
CA ARG A 145 -21.13 6.39 1.13
C ARG A 145 -20.79 7.70 0.41
N GLU A 146 -21.55 8.74 0.69
CA GLU A 146 -21.35 10.07 0.14
C GLU A 146 -20.04 10.67 0.63
N SER A 147 -19.75 10.54 1.93
CA SER A 147 -18.47 10.97 2.52
C SER A 147 -17.29 10.22 1.92
N PHE A 148 -17.41 8.90 1.78
CA PHE A 148 -16.41 8.05 1.13
C PHE A 148 -16.17 8.46 -0.33
N LYS A 149 -17.23 8.64 -1.14
CA LYS A 149 -17.13 9.06 -2.53
C LYS A 149 -16.44 10.42 -2.64
N ARG A 150 -16.86 11.39 -1.85
CA ARG A 150 -16.30 12.73 -1.84
C ARG A 150 -14.81 12.73 -1.45
N PHE A 151 -14.45 11.99 -0.40
CA PHE A 151 -13.10 12.00 0.17
C PHE A 151 -12.12 11.18 -0.64
N LEU A 152 -12.50 9.97 -1.02
CA LEU A 152 -11.57 8.99 -1.57
C LEU A 152 -11.77 8.68 -3.06
N CYS A 153 -12.98 8.85 -3.62
CA CYS A 153 -13.22 8.56 -5.03
C CYS A 153 -13.09 9.80 -5.92
N SER A 154 -13.43 10.99 -5.40
CA SER A 154 -13.29 12.23 -6.17
C SER A 154 -11.84 12.70 -6.20
N SER A 155 -11.36 13.08 -7.38
CA SER A 155 -10.00 13.59 -7.55
C SER A 155 -9.94 14.61 -8.69
N PRO A 156 -9.27 15.75 -8.51
CA PRO A 156 -9.04 16.72 -9.58
C PRO A 156 -7.84 16.33 -10.45
N LEU A 157 -7.14 15.25 -10.16
CA LEU A 157 -5.99 14.79 -10.92
C LEU A 157 -6.41 14.12 -12.21
N ARG A 158 -5.76 14.49 -13.31
CA ARG A 158 -5.85 13.74 -14.57
C ARG A 158 -5.11 12.41 -14.43
N HIS A 159 -5.59 11.42 -15.15
CA HIS A 159 -4.83 10.19 -15.37
C HIS A 159 -3.98 10.39 -16.62
N ASP A 160 -2.69 10.37 -16.46
CA ASP A 160 -1.72 10.48 -17.54
C ASP A 160 -0.95 9.16 -17.68
N ILE A 161 -0.76 8.71 -18.92
CA ILE A 161 0.02 7.53 -19.24
C ILE A 161 1.28 8.01 -19.96
N PHE A 162 2.43 7.53 -19.54
CA PHE A 162 3.69 7.81 -20.20
C PHE A 162 4.55 6.55 -20.30
N VAL A 163 5.40 6.51 -21.30
CA VAL A 163 6.38 5.45 -21.47
C VAL A 163 7.68 5.92 -20.82
N SER A 164 8.15 5.19 -19.82
CA SER A 164 9.41 5.50 -19.16
C SER A 164 10.62 5.09 -20.04
N PRO A 165 11.82 5.61 -19.78
CA PRO A 165 13.01 5.32 -20.57
C PRO A 165 13.36 3.83 -20.68
N ASP A 166 12.88 3.00 -19.75
CA ASP A 166 13.00 1.55 -19.74
C ASP A 166 11.99 0.83 -20.65
N GLY A 167 11.12 1.59 -21.37
CA GLY A 167 10.13 1.08 -22.29
C GLY A 167 8.82 0.63 -21.64
N HIS A 168 8.67 0.75 -20.31
CA HIS A 168 7.46 0.37 -19.62
C HIS A 168 6.44 1.52 -19.58
N GLU A 169 5.17 1.19 -19.82
CA GLU A 169 4.07 2.13 -19.56
C GLU A 169 3.89 2.34 -18.06
N ARG A 170 3.81 3.59 -17.67
CA ARG A 170 3.51 4.01 -16.30
C ARG A 170 2.31 4.92 -16.29
N GLN A 171 1.52 4.81 -15.25
CA GLN A 171 0.31 5.60 -15.06
C GLN A 171 0.50 6.54 -13.86
N LEU A 172 0.20 7.80 -14.08
CA LEU A 172 0.15 8.83 -13.04
C LEU A 172 -1.29 9.27 -12.83
N GLY A 173 -1.67 9.52 -11.59
CA GLY A 173 -3.02 9.98 -11.29
C GLY A 173 -3.49 9.54 -9.91
N SER A 174 -4.79 9.45 -9.74
CA SER A 174 -5.42 8.96 -8.52
C SER A 174 -5.85 7.51 -8.73
N PHE A 175 -5.18 6.60 -8.06
CA PHE A 175 -5.45 5.16 -8.13
C PHE A 175 -5.57 4.58 -6.72
N ARG A 176 -6.10 3.36 -6.63
CA ARG A 176 -6.12 2.55 -5.41
C ARG A 176 -5.39 1.26 -5.63
N LYS A 177 -4.70 0.81 -4.60
CA LYS A 177 -4.25 -0.58 -4.51
C LYS A 177 -5.32 -1.38 -3.78
N GLN A 178 -5.77 -2.45 -4.41
CA GLN A 178 -6.66 -3.42 -3.80
C GLN A 178 -5.85 -4.66 -3.43
N PHE A 179 -6.04 -5.09 -2.19
CA PHE A 179 -5.54 -6.37 -1.69
C PHE A 179 -6.74 -7.29 -1.56
N PRO A 180 -6.70 -8.51 -2.09
CA PRO A 180 -7.79 -9.45 -1.87
C PRO A 180 -7.93 -9.65 -0.36
N THR A 181 -9.16 -9.63 0.10
CA THR A 181 -9.48 -9.83 1.50
C THR A 181 -9.08 -11.24 1.87
N LEU A 182 -8.00 -11.38 2.63
CA LEU A 182 -7.77 -12.61 3.36
C LEU A 182 -9.00 -12.84 4.23
N PRO A 183 -9.60 -14.05 4.25
CA PRO A 183 -10.72 -14.29 5.11
C PRO A 183 -10.32 -13.87 6.52
N LEU A 184 -11.11 -12.98 7.12
CA LEU A 184 -10.93 -12.53 8.50
C LEU A 184 -10.92 -13.78 9.36
N VAL A 185 -9.73 -14.24 9.70
CA VAL A 185 -9.58 -15.16 10.83
C VAL A 185 -10.08 -14.35 12.01
N SER A 186 -11.22 -14.75 12.55
CA SER A 186 -11.77 -14.15 13.75
C SER A 186 -10.65 -14.17 14.80
N LEU A 187 -10.05 -13.01 15.03
CA LEU A 187 -9.20 -12.83 16.20
C LEU A 187 -10.14 -12.93 17.39
N SER A 188 -10.25 -14.12 17.96
CA SER A 188 -10.83 -14.31 19.27
C SER A 188 -10.08 -13.40 20.23
N PRO A 189 -10.76 -12.53 20.98
CA PRO A 189 -10.07 -11.75 22.01
C PRO A 189 -9.60 -12.70 23.11
N TYR A 190 -8.31 -12.79 23.33
CA TYR A 190 -7.71 -13.29 24.56
C TYR A 190 -7.45 -12.10 25.48
#